data_343ba4a4177e34bc05d1307f3627da51
#
_entry.id   343ba4a4177e34bc05d1307f3627da51
#
_cell.length_a   1.000
_cell.length_b   1.000
_cell.length_c   1.000
_cell.angle_alpha   90.00
_cell.angle_beta   90.00
_cell.angle_gamma   90.00
#
_symmetry.space_group_name_H-M   'P 1'
#
loop_
_entity.id
_entity.type
_entity.pdbx_description
1 polymer ?
#
loop_
_entity_poly.entity_id
_entity_poly.type
_entity_poly.pdbx_seq_one_letter_code
_entity_poly.pdbx_strand_id
1 'polypeptide(L)'
;MTVRTWHRGSKTALMYRDFDLLAGGVPVGEAVSAWVLAGVEDRKLLRLSQMRELEGTEGGGLCKQLTLSKLRMPGEMEERDRRRMGYSDTDINGHVNNTRYADFVCDALRLEGLPRSRFLSDLQIGYTAESRAGDVLTLEVGEQGGQHFVKGVDEAGKNSL
;
A
#
# COMPACT_ATOMS: atom_id res chain seq x y z
N MET A 1 -16.13 0.07 15.53
CA MET A 1 -15.86 0.05 14.09
C MET A 1 -15.92 -1.39 13.59
N THR A 2 -16.51 -1.64 12.42
CA THR A 2 -16.59 -2.97 11.79
C THR A 2 -15.85 -2.92 10.46
N VAL A 3 -15.02 -3.93 10.18
CA VAL A 3 -14.40 -4.12 8.88
C VAL A 3 -15.01 -5.36 8.25
N ARG A 4 -15.57 -5.23 7.06
CA ARG A 4 -15.99 -6.35 6.22
C ARG A 4 -14.98 -6.53 5.12
N THR A 5 -14.63 -7.76 4.80
CA THR A 5 -13.67 -8.04 3.74
C THR A 5 -14.01 -9.32 3.02
N TRP A 6 -13.75 -9.36 1.72
CA TRP A 6 -13.99 -10.53 0.87
C TRP A 6 -12.99 -10.55 -0.30
N HIS A 7 -12.83 -11.73 -0.89
CA HIS A 7 -12.09 -11.90 -2.14
C HIS A 7 -12.95 -11.37 -3.28
N ARG A 8 -12.44 -10.36 -4.02
CA ARG A 8 -13.14 -9.77 -5.18
C ARG A 8 -13.06 -10.67 -6.41
N GLY A 9 -12.04 -11.48 -6.49
CA GLY A 9 -11.65 -12.26 -7.65
C GLY A 9 -10.18 -12.07 -7.99
N SER A 10 -9.77 -12.73 -9.05
CA SER A 10 -8.38 -12.79 -9.47
C SER A 10 -8.23 -12.46 -10.94
N LYS A 11 -7.14 -11.79 -11.30
CA LYS A 11 -6.80 -11.50 -12.69
C LYS A 11 -5.32 -11.73 -12.92
N THR A 12 -5.00 -12.67 -13.81
CA THR A 12 -3.62 -13.06 -14.13
C THR A 12 -2.90 -13.63 -12.90
N ALA A 13 -1.99 -12.89 -12.29
CA ALA A 13 -1.26 -13.26 -11.08
C ALA A 13 -1.67 -12.43 -9.85
N LEU A 14 -2.68 -11.56 -9.97
CA LEU A 14 -3.15 -10.68 -8.91
C LEU A 14 -4.45 -11.20 -8.31
N MET A 15 -4.49 -11.28 -7.00
CA MET A 15 -5.69 -11.48 -6.21
C MET A 15 -6.13 -10.14 -5.62
N TYR A 16 -7.40 -9.83 -5.72
CA TYR A 16 -7.96 -8.61 -5.17
C TYR A 16 -8.82 -8.92 -3.96
N ARG A 17 -8.68 -8.09 -2.94
CA ARG A 17 -9.49 -8.14 -1.72
C ARG A 17 -10.07 -6.77 -1.45
N ASP A 18 -11.37 -6.74 -1.24
CA ASP A 18 -12.11 -5.53 -0.88
C ASP A 18 -12.33 -5.44 0.62
N PHE A 19 -12.52 -4.21 1.07
CA PHE A 19 -12.80 -3.88 2.46
C PHE A 19 -13.84 -2.76 2.52
N ASP A 20 -14.88 -2.97 3.32
CA ASP A 20 -15.78 -1.91 3.78
C ASP A 20 -15.46 -1.57 5.24
N LEU A 21 -15.38 -0.30 5.53
CA LEU A 21 -15.21 0.24 6.88
C LEU A 21 -16.53 0.85 7.33
N LEU A 22 -17.06 0.38 8.46
CA LEU A 22 -18.34 0.85 9.00
C LEU A 22 -18.19 1.36 10.44
N ALA A 23 -18.80 2.50 10.72
CA ALA A 23 -18.96 3.04 12.05
C ALA A 23 -20.44 2.99 12.45
N GLY A 24 -20.79 2.20 13.47
CA GLY A 24 -22.19 2.04 13.89
C GLY A 24 -23.09 1.49 12.77
N GLY A 25 -22.55 0.70 11.81
CA GLY A 25 -23.29 0.19 10.66
C GLY A 25 -23.34 1.12 9.45
N VAL A 26 -22.87 2.35 9.57
CA VAL A 26 -22.81 3.34 8.49
C VAL A 26 -21.45 3.20 7.76
N PRO A 27 -21.43 3.09 6.42
CA PRO A 27 -20.19 3.09 5.66
C PRO A 27 -19.43 4.42 5.83
N VAL A 28 -18.16 4.35 6.22
CA VAL A 28 -17.27 5.51 6.43
C VAL A 28 -16.01 5.44 5.59
N GLY A 29 -15.75 4.31 4.95
CA GLY A 29 -14.59 4.16 4.08
C GLY A 29 -14.61 2.82 3.35
N GLU A 30 -13.76 2.72 2.35
CA GLU A 30 -13.55 1.51 1.57
C GLU A 30 -12.08 1.37 1.20
N ALA A 31 -11.62 0.14 0.97
CA ALA A 31 -10.28 -0.11 0.48
C ALA A 31 -10.25 -1.31 -0.46
N VAL A 32 -9.22 -1.37 -1.28
CA VAL A 32 -8.88 -2.54 -2.09
C VAL A 32 -7.40 -2.83 -1.96
N SER A 33 -7.05 -4.09 -1.86
CA SER A 33 -5.67 -4.54 -1.95
C SER A 33 -5.49 -5.52 -3.10
N ALA A 34 -4.32 -5.49 -3.72
CA ALA A 34 -3.89 -6.47 -4.71
C ALA A 34 -2.68 -7.23 -4.17
N TRP A 35 -2.73 -8.53 -4.28
CA TRP A 35 -1.74 -9.46 -3.76
C TRP A 35 -1.21 -10.35 -4.86
N VAL A 36 0.06 -10.68 -4.77
CA VAL A 36 0.68 -11.73 -5.58
C VAL A 36 1.02 -12.92 -4.69
N LEU A 37 0.97 -14.11 -5.25
CA LEU A 37 1.51 -15.29 -4.60
C LEU A 37 2.91 -15.56 -5.14
N ALA A 38 3.83 -15.84 -4.25
CA ALA A 38 5.18 -16.25 -4.59
C ALA A 38 5.54 -17.54 -3.84
N GLY A 39 6.30 -18.39 -4.51
CA GLY A 39 6.86 -19.58 -3.88
C GLY A 39 7.77 -19.17 -2.71
N VAL A 40 7.67 -19.91 -1.60
CA VAL A 40 8.43 -19.60 -0.37
C VAL A 40 9.94 -19.76 -0.61
N GLU A 41 10.35 -20.77 -1.36
CA GLU A 41 11.76 -21.09 -1.58
C GLU A 41 12.39 -20.29 -2.71
N ASP A 42 11.70 -20.21 -3.87
CA ASP A 42 12.26 -19.65 -5.09
C ASP A 42 11.78 -18.23 -5.40
N ARG A 43 10.84 -17.70 -4.60
CA ARG A 43 10.22 -16.37 -4.77
C ARG A 43 9.60 -16.14 -6.14
N LYS A 44 9.37 -17.19 -6.93
CA LYS A 44 8.71 -17.06 -8.23
C LYS A 44 7.22 -16.85 -8.06
N LEU A 45 6.67 -15.99 -8.92
CA LEU A 45 5.24 -15.75 -8.96
C LEU A 45 4.49 -17.03 -9.35
N LEU A 46 3.52 -17.40 -8.54
CA LEU A 46 2.63 -18.54 -8.79
C LEU A 46 1.43 -18.08 -9.62
N ARG A 47 0.99 -18.96 -10.53
CA ARG A 47 -0.25 -18.71 -11.29
C ARG A 47 -1.45 -19.11 -10.46
N LEU A 48 -2.40 -18.21 -10.31
CA LEU A 48 -3.61 -18.44 -9.51
C LEU A 48 -4.49 -19.56 -10.07
N SER A 49 -4.41 -19.85 -11.36
CA SER A 49 -5.09 -21.02 -11.97
C SER A 49 -4.67 -22.37 -11.40
N GLN A 50 -3.62 -22.41 -10.60
CA GLN A 50 -3.14 -23.60 -9.90
C GLN A 50 -3.71 -23.71 -8.48
N MET A 51 -4.47 -22.72 -8.02
CA MET A 51 -5.01 -22.64 -6.65
C MET A 51 -6.54 -22.82 -6.67
N ARG A 52 -6.96 -24.08 -6.73
CA ARG A 52 -8.40 -24.44 -6.69
C ARG A 52 -9.08 -24.05 -5.38
N GLU A 53 -8.32 -23.89 -4.30
CA GLU A 53 -8.83 -23.50 -2.98
C GLU A 53 -9.44 -22.10 -2.96
N LEU A 54 -9.17 -21.28 -3.97
CA LEU A 54 -9.73 -19.94 -4.11
C LEU A 54 -10.99 -19.90 -4.99
N GLU A 55 -11.31 -21.01 -5.67
CA GLU A 55 -12.52 -21.07 -6.50
C GLU A 55 -13.78 -20.96 -5.63
N GLY A 56 -14.71 -20.09 -6.05
CA GLY A 56 -15.97 -19.88 -5.34
C GLY A 56 -15.86 -19.11 -4.03
N THR A 57 -14.71 -18.48 -3.76
CA THR A 57 -14.53 -17.63 -2.57
C THR A 57 -14.83 -16.17 -2.84
N GLU A 58 -15.20 -15.82 -4.07
CA GLU A 58 -15.60 -14.47 -4.44
C GLU A 58 -16.84 -14.05 -3.65
N GLY A 59 -16.78 -12.85 -3.12
CA GLY A 59 -17.88 -12.25 -2.37
C GLY A 59 -18.24 -10.88 -2.93
N GLY A 60 -19.19 -10.27 -2.29
CA GLY A 60 -19.62 -8.92 -2.62
C GLY A 60 -20.04 -8.15 -1.38
N GLY A 61 -19.97 -6.85 -1.45
CA GLY A 61 -20.32 -5.95 -0.38
C GLY A 61 -20.74 -4.59 -0.87
N LEU A 62 -20.59 -3.60 -0.01
CA LEU A 62 -20.98 -2.21 -0.28
C LEU A 62 -19.93 -1.43 -1.08
N CYS A 63 -18.74 -1.97 -1.23
CA CYS A 63 -17.63 -1.33 -1.91
C CYS A 63 -17.96 -0.97 -3.36
N LYS A 64 -17.60 0.23 -3.76
CA LYS A 64 -17.79 0.76 -5.13
C LYS A 64 -16.83 0.17 -6.15
N GLN A 65 -16.12 -0.89 -5.82
CA GLN A 65 -15.13 -1.52 -6.66
C GLN A 65 -13.98 -0.56 -7.05
N LEU A 66 -13.33 0.00 -6.07
CA LEU A 66 -12.12 0.78 -6.28
C LEU A 66 -11.17 0.06 -7.21
N THR A 67 -10.56 0.80 -8.11
CA THR A 67 -9.57 0.26 -9.05
C THR A 67 -8.18 0.73 -8.68
N LEU A 68 -7.22 -0.18 -8.70
CA LEU A 68 -5.81 0.17 -8.56
C LEU A 68 -5.23 0.51 -9.92
N SER A 69 -4.58 1.66 -10.00
CA SER A 69 -3.85 2.10 -11.18
C SER A 69 -2.34 2.00 -10.94
N LYS A 70 -1.59 1.91 -12.03
CA LYS A 70 -0.13 2.05 -11.93
C LYS A 70 0.19 3.50 -11.54
N LEU A 71 0.86 3.67 -10.42
CA LEU A 71 1.37 4.97 -10.00
C LEU A 71 2.46 5.43 -10.97
N ARG A 72 2.32 6.66 -11.47
CA ARG A 72 3.31 7.31 -12.33
C ARG A 72 3.80 8.54 -11.60
N MET A 73 5.05 8.52 -11.17
CA MET A 73 5.66 9.64 -10.47
C MET A 73 5.78 10.84 -11.40
N PRO A 74 5.60 12.08 -10.88
CA PRO A 74 5.89 13.31 -11.61
C PRO A 74 7.36 13.36 -12.02
N GLY A 75 7.67 14.20 -13.03
CA GLY A 75 9.04 14.34 -13.50
C GLY A 75 9.94 15.07 -12.51
N GLU A 76 9.35 15.95 -11.71
CA GLU A 76 10.07 16.73 -10.67
C GLU A 76 9.65 16.19 -9.30
N MET A 77 10.65 15.75 -8.55
CA MET A 77 10.52 15.29 -7.16
C MET A 77 11.70 15.83 -6.35
N GLU A 78 11.46 16.16 -5.11
CA GLU A 78 12.49 16.66 -4.20
C GLU A 78 12.63 15.76 -2.98
N GLU A 79 13.86 15.58 -2.49
CA GLU A 79 14.10 14.89 -1.23
C GLU A 79 13.45 15.67 -0.09
N ARG A 80 12.59 15.00 0.69
CA ARG A 80 11.87 15.61 1.80
C ARG A 80 12.27 15.04 3.14
N ASP A 81 12.56 13.75 3.19
CA ASP A 81 12.96 13.05 4.41
C ASP A 81 13.93 11.92 4.09
N ARG A 82 14.76 11.57 5.05
CA ARG A 82 15.66 10.42 4.98
C ARG A 82 15.63 9.70 6.30
N ARG A 83 15.15 8.47 6.30
CA ARG A 83 14.97 7.72 7.54
C ARG A 83 15.60 6.34 7.50
N ARG A 84 16.19 6.00 8.62
CA ARG A 84 16.71 4.66 8.87
C ARG A 84 15.61 3.81 9.47
N MET A 85 15.35 2.64 8.87
CA MET A 85 14.38 1.69 9.37
C MET A 85 14.83 1.10 10.70
N GLY A 86 13.97 1.18 11.71
CA GLY A 86 14.20 0.64 13.03
C GLY A 86 13.63 -0.77 13.21
N TYR A 87 13.98 -1.42 14.32
CA TYR A 87 13.37 -2.70 14.70
C TYR A 87 11.85 -2.60 14.85
N SER A 88 11.35 -1.50 15.41
CA SER A 88 9.91 -1.27 15.60
C SER A 88 9.12 -1.05 14.31
N ASP A 89 9.80 -0.86 13.18
CA ASP A 89 9.16 -0.74 11.88
C ASP A 89 8.94 -2.11 11.23
N THR A 90 9.59 -3.17 11.74
CA THR A 90 9.56 -4.49 11.13
C THR A 90 8.45 -5.38 11.67
N ASP A 91 8.00 -6.30 10.83
CA ASP A 91 7.07 -7.37 11.17
C ASP A 91 7.80 -8.68 11.55
N ILE A 92 7.01 -9.74 11.77
CA ILE A 92 7.51 -11.07 12.12
C ILE A 92 8.43 -11.69 11.03
N ASN A 93 8.31 -11.25 9.78
CA ASN A 93 9.14 -11.71 8.67
C ASN A 93 10.48 -10.96 8.59
N GLY A 94 10.71 -9.99 9.47
CA GLY A 94 11.91 -9.15 9.48
C GLY A 94 11.94 -8.10 8.38
N HIS A 95 10.81 -7.84 7.73
CA HIS A 95 10.64 -6.76 6.75
C HIS A 95 9.91 -5.59 7.36
N VAL A 96 10.13 -4.39 6.84
CA VAL A 96 9.34 -3.22 7.24
C VAL A 96 7.87 -3.51 6.96
N ASN A 97 7.04 -3.39 8.00
CA ASN A 97 5.62 -3.64 7.90
C ASN A 97 4.96 -2.68 6.91
N ASN A 98 4.12 -3.20 6.02
CA ASN A 98 3.44 -2.42 4.99
C ASN A 98 2.68 -1.21 5.53
N THR A 99 2.14 -1.29 6.75
CA THR A 99 1.43 -0.17 7.38
C THR A 99 2.35 1.01 7.71
N ARG A 100 3.65 0.76 7.97
CA ARG A 100 4.61 1.81 8.28
C ARG A 100 4.84 2.77 7.10
N TYR A 101 4.73 2.26 5.89
CA TYR A 101 4.86 3.12 4.71
C TYR A 101 3.76 4.19 4.61
N ALA A 102 2.56 3.92 5.14
CA ALA A 102 1.53 4.94 5.24
C ALA A 102 1.94 6.07 6.22
N ASP A 103 2.54 5.71 7.36
CA ASP A 103 3.08 6.69 8.31
C ASP A 103 4.19 7.52 7.64
N PHE A 104 5.11 6.88 6.91
CA PHE A 104 6.21 7.56 6.23
C PHE A 104 5.71 8.55 5.17
N VAL A 105 4.66 8.18 4.43
CA VAL A 105 4.00 9.09 3.48
C VAL A 105 3.41 10.30 4.20
N CYS A 106 2.70 10.09 5.31
CA CYS A 106 2.10 11.16 6.10
C CYS A 106 3.17 12.13 6.65
N ASP A 107 4.28 11.59 7.16
CA ASP A 107 5.41 12.37 7.68
C ASP A 107 6.09 13.18 6.57
N ALA A 108 6.38 12.57 5.42
CA ALA A 108 7.01 13.25 4.28
C ALA A 108 6.13 14.38 3.74
N LEU A 109 4.82 14.22 3.76
CA LEU A 109 3.85 15.25 3.38
C LEU A 109 3.57 16.26 4.48
N ARG A 110 4.13 16.07 5.70
CA ARG A 110 3.94 16.95 6.86
C ARG A 110 2.46 17.19 7.19
N LEU A 111 1.68 16.10 7.22
CA LEU A 111 0.24 16.21 7.45
C LEU A 111 -0.13 16.76 8.82
N GLU A 112 0.79 16.77 9.80
CA GLU A 112 0.63 17.43 11.09
C GLU A 112 0.38 18.94 10.96
N GLY A 113 0.83 19.56 9.86
CA GLY A 113 0.59 20.97 9.54
C GLY A 113 -0.79 21.26 8.93
N LEU A 114 -1.59 20.23 8.64
CA LEU A 114 -2.91 20.45 8.06
C LEU A 114 -3.88 21.07 9.08
N PRO A 115 -4.75 22.01 8.64
CA PRO A 115 -5.86 22.47 9.46
C PRO A 115 -6.74 21.31 9.90
N ARG A 116 -7.32 21.36 11.11
CA ARG A 116 -8.21 20.29 11.65
C ARG A 116 -9.43 19.98 10.77
N SER A 117 -9.79 20.87 9.86
CA SER A 117 -10.87 20.68 8.88
C SER A 117 -10.44 19.90 7.63
N ARG A 118 -9.16 19.56 7.50
CA ARG A 118 -8.62 18.77 6.40
C ARG A 118 -8.07 17.44 6.90
N PHE A 119 -8.17 16.43 6.08
CA PHE A 119 -7.64 15.10 6.35
C PHE A 119 -7.27 14.41 5.03
N LEU A 120 -6.47 13.38 5.11
CA LEU A 120 -6.17 12.51 3.99
C LEU A 120 -7.41 11.68 3.66
N SER A 121 -8.03 11.93 2.51
CA SER A 121 -9.24 11.22 2.07
C SER A 121 -8.93 9.95 1.28
N ASP A 122 -7.87 9.99 0.48
CA ASP A 122 -7.51 8.92 -0.44
C ASP A 122 -6.01 8.67 -0.40
N LEU A 123 -5.63 7.39 -0.35
CA LEU A 123 -4.24 6.96 -0.36
C LEU A 123 -4.12 5.69 -1.21
N GLN A 124 -3.20 5.69 -2.16
CA GLN A 124 -2.79 4.48 -2.86
C GLN A 124 -1.29 4.25 -2.64
N ILE A 125 -0.93 3.05 -2.21
CA ILE A 125 0.47 2.66 -1.99
C ILE A 125 0.81 1.49 -2.91
N GLY A 126 1.96 1.57 -3.58
CA GLY A 126 2.53 0.49 -4.36
C GLY A 126 3.84 0.00 -3.74
N TYR A 127 3.84 -1.20 -3.18
CA TYR A 127 5.03 -1.82 -2.60
C TYR A 127 5.86 -2.46 -3.71
N THR A 128 7.05 -1.95 -3.96
CA THR A 128 7.89 -2.38 -5.10
C THR A 128 9.13 -3.15 -4.67
N ALA A 129 9.59 -2.98 -3.44
CA ALA A 129 10.66 -3.76 -2.83
C ALA A 129 10.48 -3.85 -1.32
N GLU A 130 11.06 -4.88 -0.72
CA GLU A 130 11.12 -5.08 0.72
C GLU A 130 12.28 -4.26 1.31
N SER A 131 12.04 -3.60 2.46
CA SER A 131 13.07 -2.97 3.29
C SER A 131 13.20 -3.71 4.62
N ARG A 132 14.36 -3.61 5.26
CA ARG A 132 14.69 -4.28 6.53
C ARG A 132 15.17 -3.30 7.58
N ALA A 133 15.22 -3.74 8.83
CA ALA A 133 15.85 -2.94 9.88
C ALA A 133 17.31 -2.62 9.53
N GLY A 134 17.67 -1.37 9.64
CA GLY A 134 18.99 -0.85 9.29
C GLY A 134 19.06 -0.19 7.92
N ASP A 135 18.15 -0.53 6.98
CA ASP A 135 18.10 0.13 5.69
C ASP A 135 17.75 1.61 5.83
N VAL A 136 18.24 2.41 4.90
CA VAL A 136 17.93 3.83 4.82
C VAL A 136 17.07 4.07 3.59
N LEU A 137 15.95 4.75 3.81
CA LEU A 137 15.02 5.12 2.76
C LEU A 137 14.98 6.64 2.63
N THR A 138 15.26 7.14 1.44
CA THR A 138 15.06 8.53 1.07
C THR A 138 13.65 8.69 0.54
N LEU A 139 12.89 9.63 1.09
CA LEU A 139 11.53 9.96 0.65
C LEU A 139 11.56 11.22 -0.19
N GLU A 140 11.20 11.05 -1.45
CA GLU A 140 11.07 12.14 -2.42
C GLU A 140 9.58 12.48 -2.59
N VAL A 141 9.26 13.77 -2.66
CA VAL A 141 7.89 14.27 -2.78
C VAL A 141 7.76 15.09 -4.06
N GLY A 142 6.65 14.90 -4.76
CA GLY A 142 6.29 15.69 -5.93
C GLY A 142 4.78 15.92 -5.98
N GLU A 143 4.37 16.84 -6.83
CA GLU A 143 2.95 17.18 -7.03
C GLU A 143 2.60 17.21 -8.52
N GLN A 144 1.46 16.64 -8.88
CA GLN A 144 0.93 16.72 -10.22
C GLN A 144 -0.59 16.63 -10.21
N GLY A 145 -1.25 17.57 -10.87
CA GLY A 145 -2.72 17.53 -11.02
C GLY A 145 -3.48 17.64 -9.68
N GLY A 146 -2.93 18.30 -8.68
CA GLY A 146 -3.53 18.43 -7.35
C GLY A 146 -3.40 17.18 -6.49
N GLN A 147 -2.62 16.20 -6.94
CA GLN A 147 -2.28 15.00 -6.18
C GLN A 147 -0.82 15.08 -5.72
N HIS A 148 -0.57 14.65 -4.50
CA HIS A 148 0.78 14.52 -3.96
C HIS A 148 1.30 13.11 -4.18
N PHE A 149 2.56 13.01 -4.51
CA PHE A 149 3.26 11.75 -4.76
C PHE A 149 4.43 11.65 -3.79
N VAL A 150 4.62 10.47 -3.22
CA VAL A 150 5.78 10.15 -2.40
C VAL A 150 6.43 8.91 -2.96
N LYS A 151 7.73 8.95 -3.13
CA LYS A 151 8.53 7.83 -3.61
C LYS A 151 9.63 7.54 -2.60
N GLY A 152 9.74 6.30 -2.20
CA GLY A 152 10.80 5.82 -1.33
C GLY A 152 11.91 5.15 -2.13
N VAL A 153 13.14 5.61 -1.96
CA VAL A 153 14.32 5.11 -2.68
C VAL A 153 15.36 4.64 -1.68
N ASP A 154 15.89 3.45 -1.85
CA ASP A 154 16.98 2.93 -1.04
C ASP A 154 18.34 3.52 -1.45
N GLU A 155 19.41 3.22 -0.68
CA GLU A 155 20.76 3.71 -0.97
C GLU A 155 21.35 3.20 -2.28
N ALA A 156 20.78 2.15 -2.87
CA ALA A 156 21.17 1.63 -4.19
C ALA A 156 20.36 2.29 -5.34
N GLY A 157 19.47 3.23 -5.04
CA GLY A 157 18.61 3.90 -6.00
C GLY A 157 17.40 3.06 -6.45
N LYS A 158 17.07 1.99 -5.73
CA LYS A 158 15.93 1.12 -6.02
C LYS A 158 14.69 1.66 -5.31
N ASN A 159 13.57 1.71 -6.02
CA ASN A 159 12.30 2.10 -5.43
C ASN A 159 11.79 1.00 -4.48
N SER A 160 11.35 1.38 -3.29
CA SER A 160 10.69 0.51 -2.31
C SER A 160 9.21 0.86 -2.15
N LEU A 161 8.85 2.09 -2.50
CA LEU A 161 7.52 2.67 -2.39
C LEU A 161 7.20 3.46 -3.66
#